data_e58ad4c6485ecbc490730b0cb727c6f5
#
_entry.id   e58ad4c6485ecbc490730b0cb727c6f5
#
_cell.length_a   1.000
_cell.length_b   1.000
_cell.length_c   1.000
_cell.angle_alpha   90.00
_cell.angle_beta   90.00
_cell.angle_gamma   90.00
#
_symmetry.space_group_name_H-M   'P 1'
#
loop_
_entity.id
_entity.type
_entity.pdbx_description
1 polymer ?
#
loop_
_entity_poly.entity_id
_entity_poly.type
_entity_poly.pdbx_seq_one_letter_code
_entity_poly.pdbx_strand_id
1 'polypeptide(L)'
;SSAASDVYKRQLDQTQDFFMDGGKNVRPASDENVRNNIAGIGRIIQEANCDVQFLQEVDKSSKRSYFVDQTASLSSLIGGTNAFAVNYSSQYVPFPLPTIGKVQSGLLTLSSFGALKAERIALTGTYTWPVRVAQLKRCLLVERVPLEGSDKELVLINLHLEAYDDGDAKQIQTEELLKLLTTEYEKGNYCIAGGDFNQMFSEVDATKYPLIDSSYWQAGTLSSDILPEGWRFAVDDSAPTCRLLNQPYSGDRAKTQFYVIDGFIVSPNVEVEAVHVIETDFQYTDHNPVKLEAVLKK
;
A
#
# COMPACT_ATOMS: atom_id res chain seq x y z
N SER A 1 -12.94 16.60 -0.64
CA SER A 1 -12.74 15.31 0.04
C SER A 1 -11.32 14.82 -0.18
N SER A 2 -10.70 14.31 0.85
CA SER A 2 -9.33 13.83 0.82
C SER A 2 -9.33 12.30 0.93
N ALA A 3 -8.48 11.65 0.13
CA ALA A 3 -8.17 10.24 0.29
C ALA A 3 -6.72 10.13 0.75
N ALA A 4 -6.45 9.37 1.82
CA ALA A 4 -5.10 9.01 2.20
C ALA A 4 -4.86 7.57 1.78
N SER A 5 -3.76 7.33 1.10
CA SER A 5 -3.17 6.02 1.03
C SER A 5 -2.16 5.91 2.17
N ASP A 6 -2.39 4.98 3.04
CA ASP A 6 -1.50 4.72 4.13
C ASP A 6 -0.98 3.30 3.99
N VAL A 7 0.31 3.19 3.72
CA VAL A 7 0.96 1.92 3.45
C VAL A 7 1.55 1.41 4.75
N TYR A 8 0.97 0.35 5.27
CA TYR A 8 1.51 -0.36 6.42
C TYR A 8 2.06 -1.70 5.98
N LYS A 9 3.36 -1.76 5.79
CA LYS A 9 4.08 -3.03 5.69
C LYS A 9 4.47 -3.49 7.09
N ARG A 10 3.91 -4.63 7.50
CA ARG A 10 4.41 -5.48 8.59
C ARG A 10 4.57 -4.85 9.96
N GLN A 11 4.22 -3.57 10.16
CA GLN A 11 4.38 -2.83 11.42
C GLN A 11 5.80 -2.95 11.99
N LEU A 12 6.78 -2.89 11.10
CA LEU A 12 8.19 -2.90 11.45
C LEU A 12 8.62 -1.46 11.70
N ASP A 13 8.62 -1.08 12.97
CA ASP A 13 9.01 0.25 13.40
C ASP A 13 10.51 0.54 13.16
N GLN A 14 10.95 1.72 13.56
CA GLN A 14 12.33 2.15 13.37
C GLN A 14 13.37 1.21 14.00
N THR A 15 13.01 0.41 15.02
CA THR A 15 13.94 -0.51 15.70
C THR A 15 14.08 -1.86 14.99
N GLN A 16 13.28 -2.12 13.96
CA GLN A 16 13.17 -3.41 13.30
C GLN A 16 13.89 -3.43 11.96
N ASP A 17 14.36 -4.61 11.60
CA ASP A 17 14.81 -5.00 10.27
C ASP A 17 14.03 -6.23 9.78
N PHE A 18 14.24 -6.63 8.53
CA PHE A 18 13.57 -7.78 7.96
C PHE A 18 14.51 -8.64 7.10
N PHE A 19 14.47 -9.95 7.27
CA PHE A 19 15.41 -10.88 6.67
C PHE A 19 15.40 -10.87 5.12
N MET A 20 14.24 -10.64 4.47
CA MET A 20 14.16 -10.59 3.01
C MET A 20 14.85 -9.36 2.41
N ASP A 21 15.01 -8.31 3.20
CA ASP A 21 15.71 -7.09 2.79
C ASP A 21 17.20 -7.09 3.22
N GLY A 22 17.69 -8.24 3.72
CA GLY A 22 19.05 -8.38 4.20
C GLY A 22 19.23 -8.19 5.71
N GLY A 23 18.15 -7.98 6.45
CA GLY A 23 18.13 -7.93 7.91
C GLY A 23 18.14 -9.32 8.57
N LYS A 24 17.86 -9.37 9.85
CA LYS A 24 17.92 -10.59 10.67
C LYS A 24 16.57 -11.04 11.21
N ASN A 25 15.65 -10.11 11.41
CA ASN A 25 14.39 -10.38 12.08
C ASN A 25 13.33 -10.92 11.11
N VAL A 26 12.45 -11.75 11.65
CA VAL A 26 11.33 -12.38 10.92
C VAL A 26 9.99 -11.74 11.29
N ARG A 27 9.93 -11.14 12.47
CA ARG A 27 8.72 -10.53 13.07
C ARG A 27 9.09 -9.45 14.09
N PRO A 28 8.15 -8.57 14.47
CA PRO A 28 8.31 -7.63 15.58
C PRO A 28 8.74 -8.32 16.88
N ALA A 29 9.32 -7.55 17.80
CA ALA A 29 9.90 -8.08 19.03
C ALA A 29 8.88 -8.73 19.97
N SER A 30 7.65 -8.17 20.05
CA SER A 30 6.58 -8.63 20.93
C SER A 30 5.19 -8.24 20.41
N ASP A 31 4.14 -8.81 21.00
CA ASP A 31 2.76 -8.40 20.74
C ASP A 31 2.48 -6.97 21.27
N GLU A 32 3.12 -6.58 22.35
CA GLU A 32 3.05 -5.20 22.86
C GLU A 32 3.62 -4.21 21.83
N ASN A 33 4.74 -4.54 21.21
CA ASN A 33 5.34 -3.75 20.13
C ASN A 33 4.36 -3.59 18.94
N VAL A 34 3.73 -4.69 18.51
CA VAL A 34 2.69 -4.66 17.47
C VAL A 34 1.54 -3.75 17.86
N ARG A 35 1.02 -3.87 19.09
CA ARG A 35 -0.11 -3.04 19.57
C ARG A 35 0.25 -1.57 19.66
N ASN A 36 1.46 -1.25 20.10
CA ASN A 36 1.95 0.13 20.18
C ASN A 36 2.08 0.73 18.78
N ASN A 37 2.58 -0.04 17.81
CA ASN A 37 2.67 0.40 16.43
C ASN A 37 1.29 0.65 15.83
N ILE A 38 0.32 -0.25 16.03
CA ILE A 38 -1.07 -0.05 15.58
C ILE A 38 -1.67 1.23 16.20
N ALA A 39 -1.47 1.45 17.49
CA ALA A 39 -1.98 2.65 18.15
C ALA A 39 -1.33 3.93 17.61
N GLY A 40 -0.02 3.90 17.33
CA GLY A 40 0.71 5.01 16.72
C GLY A 40 0.21 5.32 15.31
N ILE A 41 0.04 4.29 14.51
CA ILE A 41 -0.55 4.31 13.19
C ILE A 41 -1.95 4.91 13.21
N GLY A 42 -2.81 4.41 14.09
CA GLY A 42 -4.18 4.93 14.25
C GLY A 42 -4.21 6.42 14.55
N ARG A 43 -3.30 6.92 15.40
CA ARG A 43 -3.18 8.36 15.65
C ARG A 43 -2.79 9.16 14.41
N ILE A 44 -1.80 8.69 13.66
CA ILE A 44 -1.36 9.37 12.42
C ILE A 44 -2.53 9.45 11.43
N ILE A 45 -3.29 8.36 11.25
CA ILE A 45 -4.45 8.34 10.35
C ILE A 45 -5.54 9.30 10.84
N GLN A 46 -5.83 9.33 12.14
CA GLN A 46 -6.80 10.27 12.71
C GLN A 46 -6.38 11.73 12.50
N GLU A 47 -5.10 12.04 12.71
CA GLU A 47 -4.53 13.36 12.48
C GLU A 47 -4.56 13.77 11.00
N ALA A 48 -4.34 12.82 10.09
CA ALA A 48 -4.46 13.05 8.66
C ALA A 48 -5.88 13.43 8.23
N ASN A 49 -6.88 12.99 8.98
CA ASN A 49 -8.30 13.35 8.85
C ASN A 49 -8.81 13.21 7.40
N CYS A 50 -8.69 12.01 6.85
CA CYS A 50 -9.11 11.71 5.49
C CYS A 50 -10.47 11.00 5.45
N ASP A 51 -11.24 11.21 4.38
CA ASP A 51 -12.52 10.53 4.17
C ASP A 51 -12.35 9.04 3.90
N VAL A 52 -11.23 8.65 3.28
CA VAL A 52 -10.91 7.26 2.93
C VAL A 52 -9.44 6.97 3.26
N GLN A 53 -9.18 5.79 3.81
CA GLN A 53 -7.84 5.28 4.08
C GLN A 53 -7.62 3.96 3.36
N PHE A 54 -6.53 3.86 2.61
CA PHE A 54 -6.05 2.64 1.97
C PHE A 54 -4.89 2.05 2.76
N LEU A 55 -5.09 0.88 3.35
CA LEU A 55 -4.10 0.20 4.18
C LEU A 55 -3.69 -1.12 3.53
N GLN A 56 -2.39 -1.39 3.50
CA GLN A 56 -1.83 -2.60 2.91
C GLN A 56 -1.10 -3.42 3.98
N GLU A 57 -0.93 -4.72 3.71
CA GLU A 57 -0.31 -5.69 4.62
C GLU A 57 -0.92 -5.75 6.03
N VAL A 58 -2.22 -5.51 6.13
CA VAL A 58 -2.94 -5.56 7.40
C VAL A 58 -3.18 -7.02 7.79
N ASP A 59 -2.62 -7.44 8.92
CA ASP A 59 -2.77 -8.81 9.42
C ASP A 59 -4.09 -8.98 10.17
N LYS A 60 -4.83 -10.03 9.82
CA LYS A 60 -6.05 -10.43 10.53
C LYS A 60 -5.79 -11.57 11.52
N SER A 61 -4.98 -12.55 11.12
CA SER A 61 -4.62 -13.69 11.94
C SER A 61 -3.27 -14.25 11.49
N SER A 62 -2.18 -13.62 11.95
CA SER A 62 -0.81 -14.00 11.55
C SER A 62 0.07 -14.23 12.76
N LYS A 63 0.89 -15.29 12.71
CA LYS A 63 1.86 -15.59 13.76
C LYS A 63 2.91 -14.47 13.89
N ARG A 64 3.30 -13.87 12.76
CA ARG A 64 4.28 -12.77 12.71
C ARG A 64 3.83 -11.52 13.49
N SER A 65 2.52 -11.32 13.61
CA SER A 65 1.90 -10.22 14.38
C SER A 65 1.24 -10.71 15.67
N TYR A 66 1.69 -11.85 16.21
CA TYR A 66 1.21 -12.43 17.46
C TYR A 66 -0.31 -12.65 17.49
N PHE A 67 -0.91 -12.92 16.32
CA PHE A 67 -2.36 -13.08 16.12
C PHE A 67 -3.20 -11.87 16.51
N VAL A 68 -2.61 -10.68 16.59
CA VAL A 68 -3.36 -9.44 16.77
C VAL A 68 -4.22 -9.19 15.52
N ASP A 69 -5.53 -9.04 15.71
CA ASP A 69 -6.44 -8.64 14.63
C ASP A 69 -6.32 -7.12 14.40
N GLN A 70 -5.50 -6.76 13.43
CA GLN A 70 -5.21 -5.37 13.09
C GLN A 70 -6.39 -4.72 12.38
N THR A 71 -7.20 -5.50 11.64
CA THR A 71 -8.40 -4.96 10.98
C THR A 71 -9.40 -4.46 12.01
N ALA A 72 -9.66 -5.24 13.06
CA ALA A 72 -10.53 -4.86 14.15
C ALA A 72 -9.97 -3.67 14.94
N SER A 73 -8.67 -3.69 15.24
CA SER A 73 -8.00 -2.62 15.99
C SER A 73 -8.05 -1.29 15.24
N LEU A 74 -7.68 -1.26 13.96
CA LEU A 74 -7.69 -0.04 13.15
C LEU A 74 -9.11 0.46 12.89
N SER A 75 -10.06 -0.43 12.59
CA SER A 75 -11.47 -0.05 12.43
C SER A 75 -12.06 0.56 13.70
N SER A 76 -11.69 0.04 14.87
CA SER A 76 -12.12 0.58 16.15
C SER A 76 -11.52 1.96 16.47
N LEU A 77 -10.24 2.17 16.09
CA LEU A 77 -9.54 3.43 16.35
C LEU A 77 -10.01 4.57 15.43
N ILE A 78 -10.27 4.25 14.15
CA ILE A 78 -10.54 5.25 13.12
C ILE A 78 -12.05 5.44 12.94
N GLY A 79 -12.84 4.38 13.09
CA GLY A 79 -14.28 4.39 12.85
C GLY A 79 -14.63 4.28 11.35
N GLY A 80 -15.90 4.52 11.03
CA GLY A 80 -16.41 4.43 9.67
C GLY A 80 -16.77 3.00 9.23
N THR A 81 -16.97 2.82 7.93
CA THR A 81 -17.15 1.52 7.30
C THR A 81 -15.82 0.93 6.87
N ASN A 82 -15.73 -0.40 6.85
CA ASN A 82 -14.52 -1.08 6.45
C ASN A 82 -14.80 -2.15 5.40
N ALA A 83 -13.82 -2.37 4.52
CA ALA A 83 -13.76 -3.50 3.61
C ALA A 83 -12.36 -4.12 3.69
N PHE A 84 -12.29 -5.44 3.70
CA PHE A 84 -11.04 -6.19 3.79
C PHE A 84 -10.96 -7.24 2.69
N ALA A 85 -9.85 -7.25 1.96
CA ALA A 85 -9.55 -8.26 0.94
C ALA A 85 -8.26 -9.00 1.29
N VAL A 86 -8.35 -10.33 1.39
CA VAL A 86 -7.19 -11.18 1.66
C VAL A 86 -6.23 -11.16 0.47
N ASN A 87 -5.00 -10.75 0.73
CA ASN A 87 -3.90 -10.68 -0.23
C ASN A 87 -2.90 -11.83 -0.05
N TYR A 88 -2.80 -12.34 1.18
CA TYR A 88 -1.97 -13.49 1.52
C TYR A 88 -2.62 -14.33 2.60
N SER A 89 -2.78 -15.62 2.33
CA SER A 89 -3.27 -16.60 3.31
C SER A 89 -2.47 -17.89 3.18
N SER A 90 -1.75 -18.26 4.24
CA SER A 90 -1.05 -19.53 4.36
C SER A 90 -1.17 -20.06 5.77
N GLN A 91 -1.47 -21.34 5.90
CA GLN A 91 -1.55 -22.01 7.23
C GLN A 91 -0.17 -22.16 7.86
N TYR A 92 0.87 -22.31 7.05
CA TYR A 92 2.22 -22.46 7.54
C TYR A 92 3.27 -22.09 6.49
N VAL A 93 4.12 -21.14 6.83
CA VAL A 93 5.30 -20.75 6.05
C VAL A 93 6.54 -21.25 6.81
N PRO A 94 7.27 -22.27 6.28
CA PRO A 94 8.32 -22.97 7.03
C PRO A 94 9.64 -22.20 7.15
N PHE A 95 9.82 -21.15 6.40
CA PHE A 95 11.07 -20.37 6.33
C PHE A 95 10.86 -18.90 6.68
N PRO A 96 11.93 -18.21 7.11
CA PRO A 96 13.20 -18.73 7.62
C PRO A 96 13.06 -19.33 9.02
N LEU A 97 14.18 -19.56 9.72
CA LEU A 97 14.16 -19.93 11.13
C LEU A 97 14.46 -18.69 11.99
N PRO A 98 13.62 -18.36 13.01
CA PRO A 98 12.36 -19.03 13.38
C PRO A 98 11.28 -18.87 12.27
N THR A 99 10.42 -19.88 12.13
CA THR A 99 9.42 -19.94 11.04
C THR A 99 8.42 -18.78 11.10
N ILE A 100 8.04 -18.25 9.92
CA ILE A 100 6.96 -17.25 9.79
C ILE A 100 5.62 -17.85 10.30
N GLY A 101 5.36 -19.13 9.99
CA GLY A 101 4.17 -19.85 10.42
C GLY A 101 2.90 -19.39 9.68
N LYS A 102 1.77 -19.32 10.38
CA LYS A 102 0.49 -18.89 9.79
C LYS A 102 0.55 -17.41 9.41
N VAL A 103 0.03 -17.08 8.22
CA VAL A 103 -0.17 -15.71 7.75
C VAL A 103 -1.59 -15.56 7.19
N GLN A 104 -2.29 -14.52 7.59
CA GLN A 104 -3.50 -14.02 6.93
C GLN A 104 -3.45 -12.49 6.93
N SER A 105 -3.17 -11.94 5.78
CA SER A 105 -2.90 -10.51 5.57
C SER A 105 -3.63 -10.00 4.33
N GLY A 106 -3.91 -8.72 4.26
CA GLY A 106 -4.62 -8.17 3.13
C GLY A 106 -4.65 -6.65 3.04
N LEU A 107 -5.54 -6.20 2.19
CA LEU A 107 -5.88 -4.80 1.98
C LEU A 107 -7.08 -4.45 2.86
N LEU A 108 -6.99 -3.33 3.56
CA LEU A 108 -8.09 -2.76 4.34
C LEU A 108 -8.39 -1.36 3.84
N THR A 109 -9.63 -1.11 3.46
CA THR A 109 -10.11 0.25 3.20
C THR A 109 -11.06 0.66 4.30
N LEU A 110 -10.79 1.82 4.90
CA LEU A 110 -11.67 2.47 5.86
C LEU A 110 -12.28 3.70 5.20
N SER A 111 -13.57 3.96 5.42
CA SER A 111 -14.29 5.05 4.78
C SER A 111 -15.28 5.70 5.73
N SER A 112 -15.31 7.04 5.74
CA SER A 112 -16.35 7.82 6.40
C SER A 112 -17.66 7.87 5.62
N PHE A 113 -17.63 7.50 4.33
CA PHE A 113 -18.85 7.29 3.54
C PHE A 113 -19.61 6.07 4.08
N GLY A 114 -20.94 6.05 3.93
CA GLY A 114 -21.78 4.96 4.39
C GLY A 114 -21.39 3.59 3.81
N ALA A 115 -22.20 2.58 4.02
CA ALA A 115 -21.95 1.23 3.50
C ALA A 115 -21.77 1.27 1.98
N LEU A 116 -20.58 0.88 1.51
CA LEU A 116 -20.16 0.87 0.13
C LEU A 116 -20.22 -0.53 -0.44
N LYS A 117 -20.40 -0.64 -1.74
CA LYS A 117 -20.20 -1.90 -2.45
C LYS A 117 -18.71 -2.12 -2.62
N ALA A 118 -18.19 -3.17 -1.99
CA ALA A 118 -16.80 -3.56 -2.07
C ALA A 118 -16.63 -4.87 -2.85
N GLU A 119 -15.57 -4.96 -3.64
CA GLU A 119 -15.21 -6.12 -4.45
C GLU A 119 -13.72 -6.40 -4.39
N ARG A 120 -13.36 -7.68 -4.25
CA ARG A 120 -11.99 -8.15 -4.41
C ARG A 120 -11.75 -8.61 -5.83
N ILE A 121 -10.79 -8.02 -6.54
CA ILE A 121 -10.37 -8.44 -7.87
C ILE A 121 -8.99 -9.06 -7.77
N ALA A 122 -8.89 -10.36 -8.11
CA ALA A 122 -7.60 -11.05 -8.11
C ALA A 122 -6.72 -10.54 -9.26
N LEU A 123 -5.45 -10.29 -8.97
CA LEU A 123 -4.43 -10.00 -9.98
C LEU A 123 -3.72 -11.29 -10.40
N THR A 124 -3.22 -11.30 -11.61
CA THR A 124 -2.45 -12.43 -12.13
C THR A 124 -1.15 -12.58 -11.35
N GLY A 125 -0.89 -13.80 -10.87
CA GLY A 125 0.37 -14.18 -10.24
C GLY A 125 1.25 -14.94 -11.24
N THR A 126 2.56 -14.77 -11.14
CA THR A 126 3.54 -15.41 -12.02
C THR A 126 4.02 -16.76 -11.53
N TYR A 127 3.69 -17.09 -10.28
CA TYR A 127 4.16 -18.34 -9.67
C TYR A 127 3.33 -19.55 -10.09
N THR A 128 4.04 -20.62 -10.53
CA THR A 128 3.44 -21.91 -10.89
C THR A 128 3.31 -22.82 -9.66
N TRP A 129 2.47 -23.86 -9.78
CA TRP A 129 2.42 -24.91 -8.77
C TRP A 129 3.77 -25.67 -8.70
N PRO A 130 4.30 -26.04 -7.50
CA PRO A 130 3.67 -25.91 -6.17
C PRO A 130 3.98 -24.57 -5.45
N VAL A 131 4.88 -23.76 -5.94
CA VAL A 131 5.38 -22.54 -5.28
C VAL A 131 4.24 -21.55 -5.00
N ARG A 132 3.29 -21.43 -5.91
CA ARG A 132 2.15 -20.49 -5.76
C ARG A 132 1.27 -20.75 -4.54
N VAL A 133 1.35 -21.95 -3.91
CA VAL A 133 0.56 -22.28 -2.72
C VAL A 133 1.02 -21.47 -1.50
N ALA A 134 2.30 -21.16 -1.44
CA ALA A 134 2.91 -20.37 -0.36
C ALA A 134 3.20 -18.92 -0.75
N GLN A 135 2.75 -18.49 -1.93
CA GLN A 135 3.00 -17.14 -2.44
C GLN A 135 1.81 -16.19 -2.26
N LEU A 136 2.11 -14.91 -2.34
CA LEU A 136 1.13 -13.82 -2.27
C LEU A 136 0.11 -13.94 -3.43
N LYS A 137 -1.17 -13.78 -3.09
CA LYS A 137 -2.26 -13.70 -4.07
C LYS A 137 -2.70 -12.25 -4.20
N ARG A 138 -1.92 -11.45 -4.90
CA ARG A 138 -2.17 -10.03 -5.08
C ARG A 138 -3.59 -9.79 -5.60
N CYS A 139 -4.17 -8.70 -5.14
CA CYS A 139 -5.52 -8.30 -5.52
C CYS A 139 -5.68 -6.80 -5.48
N LEU A 140 -6.77 -6.33 -6.06
CA LEU A 140 -7.30 -4.99 -5.89
C LEU A 140 -8.52 -5.06 -4.96
N LEU A 141 -8.64 -4.12 -4.04
CA LEU A 141 -9.87 -3.90 -3.27
C LEU A 141 -10.56 -2.68 -3.84
N VAL A 142 -11.68 -2.92 -4.51
CA VAL A 142 -12.46 -1.89 -5.22
C VAL A 142 -13.67 -1.53 -4.39
N GLU A 143 -13.84 -0.25 -4.09
CA GLU A 143 -15.04 0.29 -3.48
C GLU A 143 -15.72 1.30 -4.40
N ARG A 144 -17.05 1.30 -4.39
CA ARG A 144 -17.89 2.16 -5.22
C ARG A 144 -18.70 3.08 -4.33
N VAL A 145 -18.53 4.38 -4.53
CA VAL A 145 -19.26 5.44 -3.83
C VAL A 145 -20.25 6.05 -4.81
N PRO A 146 -21.57 5.86 -4.62
CA PRO A 146 -22.57 6.54 -5.43
C PRO A 146 -22.48 8.05 -5.27
N LEU A 147 -22.61 8.78 -6.35
CA LEU A 147 -22.61 10.25 -6.34
C LEU A 147 -24.03 10.78 -6.33
N GLU A 148 -24.33 11.66 -5.39
CA GLU A 148 -25.65 12.25 -5.26
C GLU A 148 -26.05 13.01 -6.53
N GLY A 149 -27.25 12.74 -7.04
CA GLY A 149 -27.78 13.39 -8.23
C GLY A 149 -27.16 12.92 -9.55
N SER A 150 -26.43 11.81 -9.54
CA SER A 150 -25.77 11.22 -10.71
C SER A 150 -25.97 9.71 -10.76
N ASP A 151 -25.90 9.14 -11.97
CA ASP A 151 -25.80 7.69 -12.19
C ASP A 151 -24.34 7.21 -12.16
N LYS A 152 -23.37 8.11 -11.88
CA LYS A 152 -21.94 7.83 -11.83
C LYS A 152 -21.48 7.56 -10.41
N GLU A 153 -20.34 6.90 -10.32
CA GLU A 153 -19.73 6.50 -9.07
C GLU A 153 -18.30 7.03 -8.97
N LEU A 154 -17.84 7.25 -7.74
CA LEU A 154 -16.42 7.32 -7.43
C LEU A 154 -15.92 5.91 -7.16
N VAL A 155 -15.00 5.43 -7.98
CA VAL A 155 -14.38 4.12 -7.87
C VAL A 155 -13.04 4.28 -7.18
N LEU A 156 -12.94 3.72 -5.98
CA LEU A 156 -11.77 3.77 -5.12
C LEU A 156 -11.08 2.40 -5.15
N ILE A 157 -9.80 2.37 -5.48
CA ILE A 157 -9.03 1.12 -5.62
C ILE A 157 -7.83 1.16 -4.69
N ASN A 158 -7.83 0.28 -3.70
CA ASN A 158 -6.70 0.01 -2.83
C ASN A 158 -5.85 -1.11 -3.45
N LEU A 159 -4.55 -0.90 -3.56
CA LEU A 159 -3.64 -1.83 -4.23
C LEU A 159 -2.33 -2.04 -3.47
N HIS A 160 -1.73 -3.20 -3.73
CA HIS A 160 -0.37 -3.53 -3.34
C HIS A 160 0.20 -4.48 -4.40
N LEU A 161 1.00 -3.95 -5.31
CA LEU A 161 1.55 -4.71 -6.43
C LEU A 161 2.74 -5.58 -6.02
N GLU A 162 3.17 -6.47 -6.93
CA GLU A 162 4.28 -7.39 -6.66
C GLU A 162 5.60 -6.65 -6.44
N ALA A 163 6.34 -7.08 -5.43
CA ALA A 163 7.64 -6.51 -5.07
C ALA A 163 8.81 -7.29 -5.72
N TYR A 164 8.72 -8.61 -5.68
CA TYR A 164 9.78 -9.52 -6.06
C TYR A 164 9.32 -10.39 -7.22
N ASP A 165 9.68 -10.01 -8.44
CA ASP A 165 9.43 -10.80 -9.62
C ASP A 165 10.63 -10.78 -10.57
N ASP A 166 10.64 -11.75 -11.49
CA ASP A 166 11.66 -11.87 -12.53
C ASP A 166 11.36 -10.96 -13.74
N GLY A 167 10.42 -10.00 -13.62
CA GLY A 167 10.17 -8.93 -14.58
C GLY A 167 8.75 -8.82 -15.14
N ASP A 168 7.95 -9.89 -15.17
CA ASP A 168 6.66 -9.86 -15.88
C ASP A 168 5.45 -9.57 -14.97
N ALA A 169 5.48 -9.96 -13.69
CA ALA A 169 4.31 -9.83 -12.80
C ALA A 169 3.91 -8.38 -12.57
N LYS A 170 4.86 -7.49 -12.32
CA LYS A 170 4.58 -6.06 -12.12
C LYS A 170 3.93 -5.44 -13.34
N GLN A 171 4.44 -5.76 -14.52
CA GLN A 171 3.89 -5.27 -15.78
C GLN A 171 2.47 -5.77 -15.99
N ILE A 172 2.24 -7.08 -15.88
CA ILE A 172 0.91 -7.69 -16.04
C ILE A 172 -0.09 -7.10 -15.05
N GLN A 173 0.28 -6.99 -13.77
CA GLN A 173 -0.59 -6.42 -12.74
C GLN A 173 -0.89 -4.94 -12.98
N THR A 174 0.08 -4.18 -13.48
CA THR A 174 -0.12 -2.78 -13.87
C THR A 174 -1.09 -2.67 -15.06
N GLU A 175 -0.96 -3.52 -16.06
CA GLU A 175 -1.86 -3.57 -17.22
C GLU A 175 -3.29 -3.95 -16.82
N GLU A 176 -3.45 -4.92 -15.91
CA GLU A 176 -4.76 -5.30 -15.35
C GLU A 176 -5.41 -4.13 -14.59
N LEU A 177 -4.64 -3.41 -13.78
CA LEU A 177 -5.09 -2.21 -13.08
C LEU A 177 -5.55 -1.13 -14.06
N LEU A 178 -4.74 -0.80 -15.07
CA LEU A 178 -5.06 0.21 -16.07
C LEU A 178 -6.30 -0.15 -16.88
N LYS A 179 -6.46 -1.42 -17.23
CA LYS A 179 -7.66 -1.90 -17.93
C LYS A 179 -8.92 -1.69 -17.09
N LEU A 180 -8.88 -1.99 -15.78
CA LEU A 180 -10.00 -1.72 -14.89
C LEU A 180 -10.30 -0.22 -14.80
N LEU A 181 -9.27 0.59 -14.59
CA LEU A 181 -9.41 2.04 -14.46
C LEU A 181 -10.02 2.68 -15.73
N THR A 182 -9.50 2.33 -16.91
CA THR A 182 -10.00 2.86 -18.18
C THR A 182 -11.41 2.41 -18.45
N THR A 183 -11.76 1.16 -18.17
CA THR A 183 -13.11 0.63 -18.31
C THR A 183 -14.12 1.38 -17.42
N GLU A 184 -13.74 1.70 -16.19
CA GLU A 184 -14.60 2.47 -15.28
C GLU A 184 -14.74 3.93 -15.74
N TYR A 185 -13.66 4.54 -16.18
CA TYR A 185 -13.70 5.90 -16.72
C TYR A 185 -14.56 6.02 -17.98
N GLU A 186 -14.51 5.05 -18.90
CA GLU A 186 -15.37 5.00 -20.11
C GLU A 186 -16.86 4.94 -19.77
N LYS A 187 -17.22 4.39 -18.62
CA LYS A 187 -18.60 4.45 -18.09
C LYS A 187 -18.98 5.83 -17.53
N GLY A 188 -18.04 6.77 -17.48
CA GLY A 188 -18.20 8.11 -16.91
C GLY A 188 -17.94 8.15 -15.40
N ASN A 189 -17.41 7.08 -14.79
CA ASN A 189 -17.06 7.05 -13.39
C ASN A 189 -15.76 7.84 -13.12
N TYR A 190 -15.60 8.23 -11.87
CA TYR A 190 -14.37 8.87 -11.36
C TYR A 190 -13.51 7.81 -10.72
N CYS A 191 -12.20 7.81 -11.00
CA CYS A 191 -11.33 6.75 -10.54
C CYS A 191 -10.12 7.30 -9.75
N ILE A 192 -9.89 6.74 -8.58
CA ILE A 192 -8.70 6.96 -7.76
C ILE A 192 -8.18 5.60 -7.31
N ALA A 193 -6.98 5.24 -7.77
CA ALA A 193 -6.28 4.05 -7.32
C ALA A 193 -5.06 4.47 -6.51
N GLY A 194 -4.85 3.88 -5.35
CA GLY A 194 -3.73 4.22 -4.50
C GLY A 194 -3.20 3.05 -3.68
N GLY A 195 -1.97 3.14 -3.28
CA GLY A 195 -1.28 2.15 -2.47
C GLY A 195 0.20 2.01 -2.79
N ASP A 196 0.72 0.82 -2.52
CA ASP A 196 2.12 0.46 -2.79
C ASP A 196 2.24 -0.17 -4.19
N PHE A 197 2.88 0.56 -5.09
CA PHE A 197 3.15 0.10 -6.45
C PHE A 197 4.41 -0.76 -6.55
N ASN A 198 5.24 -0.77 -5.51
CA ASN A 198 6.56 -1.41 -5.52
C ASN A 198 7.45 -1.00 -6.70
N GLN A 199 7.20 0.18 -7.25
CA GLN A 199 7.94 0.80 -8.34
C GLN A 199 8.07 2.30 -8.08
N MET A 200 9.21 2.89 -8.42
CA MET A 200 9.41 4.34 -8.41
C MET A 200 8.67 4.95 -9.61
N PHE A 201 7.98 6.04 -9.41
CA PHE A 201 7.29 6.75 -10.48
C PHE A 201 8.26 7.59 -11.31
N SER A 202 8.03 7.71 -12.61
CA SER A 202 8.88 8.50 -13.51
C SER A 202 8.94 10.00 -13.18
N GLU A 203 7.92 10.51 -12.47
CA GLU A 203 7.86 11.89 -12.00
C GLU A 203 8.75 12.17 -10.78
N VAL A 204 9.23 11.12 -10.12
CA VAL A 204 10.12 11.24 -8.96
C VAL A 204 11.53 11.61 -9.42
N ASP A 205 12.11 12.62 -8.79
CA ASP A 205 13.52 12.92 -8.97
C ASP A 205 14.38 11.83 -8.28
N ALA A 206 14.84 10.88 -9.09
CA ALA A 206 15.64 9.74 -8.62
C ALA A 206 16.94 10.16 -7.94
N THR A 207 17.45 11.37 -8.18
CA THR A 207 18.68 11.85 -7.55
C THR A 207 18.51 12.16 -6.06
N LYS A 208 17.28 12.35 -5.60
CA LYS A 208 16.97 12.52 -4.17
C LYS A 208 17.15 11.24 -3.37
N TYR A 209 16.97 10.09 -4.00
CA TYR A 209 16.97 8.75 -3.37
C TYR A 209 17.89 7.79 -4.13
N PRO A 210 19.21 8.09 -4.20
CA PRO A 210 20.15 7.28 -4.96
C PRO A 210 20.30 5.89 -4.33
N LEU A 211 20.59 4.90 -5.17
CA LEU A 211 20.93 3.56 -4.71
C LEU A 211 22.29 3.60 -3.99
N ILE A 212 22.29 3.19 -2.72
CA ILE A 212 23.49 3.22 -1.86
C ILE A 212 24.40 2.02 -2.17
N ASP A 213 23.80 0.84 -2.38
CA ASP A 213 24.50 -0.40 -2.67
C ASP A 213 23.77 -1.18 -3.76
N SER A 214 24.52 -1.67 -4.76
CA SER A 214 23.94 -2.39 -5.90
C SER A 214 23.31 -3.73 -5.53
N SER A 215 23.62 -4.27 -4.37
CA SER A 215 23.01 -5.50 -3.83
C SER A 215 21.65 -5.28 -3.21
N TYR A 216 21.26 -4.02 -2.96
CA TYR A 216 19.95 -3.71 -2.40
C TYR A 216 18.84 -3.91 -3.42
N TRP A 217 17.65 -4.19 -2.90
CA TRP A 217 16.45 -4.26 -3.73
C TRP A 217 16.24 -2.97 -4.52
N GLN A 218 15.87 -3.12 -5.79
CA GLN A 218 15.60 -2.01 -6.69
C GLN A 218 14.12 -2.04 -7.12
N ALA A 219 13.44 -0.93 -6.92
CA ALA A 219 12.01 -0.83 -7.19
C ALA A 219 11.65 -0.94 -8.68
N GLY A 220 12.57 -0.65 -9.58
CA GLY A 220 12.25 -0.40 -10.97
C GLY A 220 11.53 0.93 -11.17
N THR A 221 11.15 1.24 -12.40
CA THR A 221 10.48 2.51 -12.74
C THR A 221 9.13 2.26 -13.39
N LEU A 222 8.11 2.94 -12.90
CA LEU A 222 6.78 2.99 -13.49
C LEU A 222 6.67 4.28 -14.31
N SER A 223 6.72 4.13 -15.65
CA SER A 223 6.67 5.28 -16.56
C SER A 223 5.24 5.83 -16.71
N SER A 224 5.10 7.15 -16.73
CA SER A 224 3.84 7.81 -17.07
C SER A 224 3.40 7.60 -18.51
N ASP A 225 4.31 7.15 -19.38
CA ASP A 225 4.00 6.83 -20.79
C ASP A 225 2.98 5.69 -20.94
N ILE A 226 2.79 4.87 -19.90
CA ILE A 226 1.76 3.82 -19.90
C ILE A 226 0.35 4.37 -19.66
N LEU A 227 0.24 5.58 -19.13
CA LEU A 227 -1.06 6.19 -18.82
C LEU A 227 -1.72 6.74 -20.10
N PRO A 228 -3.01 6.50 -20.31
CA PRO A 228 -3.75 7.16 -21.39
C PRO A 228 -3.77 8.68 -21.20
N GLU A 229 -4.12 9.41 -22.26
CA GLU A 229 -4.19 10.86 -22.25
C GLU A 229 -5.09 11.39 -21.12
N GLY A 230 -4.60 12.39 -20.39
CA GLY A 230 -5.29 13.06 -19.28
C GLY A 230 -5.20 12.33 -17.94
N TRP A 231 -4.79 11.05 -17.91
CA TRP A 231 -4.48 10.35 -16.68
C TRP A 231 -3.16 10.81 -16.09
N ARG A 232 -3.02 10.72 -14.78
CA ARG A 232 -1.78 11.14 -14.13
C ARG A 232 -1.48 10.32 -12.88
N PHE A 233 -0.21 10.23 -12.54
CA PHE A 233 0.22 9.88 -11.20
C PHE A 233 0.08 11.10 -10.28
N ALA A 234 -0.40 10.88 -9.06
CA ALA A 234 -0.34 11.84 -7.98
C ALA A 234 0.64 11.29 -6.94
N VAL A 235 1.82 11.87 -6.92
CA VAL A 235 2.96 11.44 -6.10
C VAL A 235 3.67 12.66 -5.52
N ASP A 236 4.34 12.47 -4.40
CA ASP A 236 5.18 13.47 -3.76
C ASP A 236 6.55 12.87 -3.47
N ASP A 237 7.60 13.51 -3.97
CA ASP A 237 8.99 13.12 -3.75
C ASP A 237 9.74 14.03 -2.77
N SER A 238 9.02 14.90 -2.07
CA SER A 238 9.61 15.78 -1.05
C SER A 238 10.16 15.01 0.16
N ALA A 239 9.59 13.83 0.42
CA ALA A 239 10.03 12.88 1.43
C ALA A 239 9.92 11.43 0.89
N PRO A 240 10.72 10.49 1.41
CA PRO A 240 10.60 9.08 1.02
C PRO A 240 9.31 8.48 1.55
N THR A 241 8.69 7.61 0.77
CA THR A 241 7.51 6.86 1.24
C THR A 241 7.88 5.51 1.85
N CYS A 242 9.09 5.00 1.60
CA CYS A 242 9.53 3.70 2.09
C CYS A 242 11.03 3.72 2.42
N ARG A 243 11.42 2.96 3.44
CA ARG A 243 12.81 2.63 3.74
C ARG A 243 13.08 1.14 3.54
N LEU A 244 14.29 0.78 3.15
CA LEU A 244 14.75 -0.60 3.16
C LEU A 244 14.90 -1.11 4.61
N LEU A 245 14.48 -2.35 4.84
CA LEU A 245 14.51 -3.00 6.15
C LEU A 245 15.77 -3.87 6.36
N ASN A 246 16.89 -3.54 5.71
CA ASN A 246 18.16 -4.27 5.87
C ASN A 246 18.81 -4.08 7.24
N GLN A 247 18.43 -3.04 7.95
CA GLN A 247 18.88 -2.70 9.31
C GLN A 247 17.84 -1.82 10.01
N PRO A 248 17.88 -1.71 11.35
CA PRO A 248 17.10 -0.72 12.08
C PRO A 248 17.37 0.69 11.58
N TYR A 249 16.36 1.55 11.63
CA TYR A 249 16.48 2.95 11.23
C TYR A 249 17.16 3.78 12.34
N SER A 250 18.35 4.28 12.05
CA SER A 250 19.13 5.06 13.00
C SER A 250 18.85 6.57 12.97
N GLY A 251 18.00 7.04 12.06
CA GLY A 251 17.83 8.45 11.75
C GLY A 251 18.91 9.02 10.82
N ASP A 252 19.96 8.25 10.52
CA ASP A 252 21.01 8.63 9.57
C ASP A 252 20.53 8.39 8.13
N ARG A 253 20.07 9.46 7.49
CA ARG A 253 19.54 9.41 6.12
C ARG A 253 20.60 9.00 5.10
N ALA A 254 21.88 9.28 5.35
CA ALA A 254 22.97 8.91 4.43
C ALA A 254 23.25 7.41 4.41
N LYS A 255 22.86 6.70 5.46
CA LYS A 255 23.04 5.24 5.59
C LYS A 255 21.77 4.45 5.31
N THR A 256 20.66 5.11 5.01
CA THR A 256 19.37 4.48 4.83
C THR A 256 18.98 4.52 3.35
N GLN A 257 18.69 3.35 2.77
CA GLN A 257 18.11 3.28 1.43
C GLN A 257 16.63 3.65 1.49
N PHE A 258 16.24 4.64 0.72
CA PHE A 258 14.87 5.12 0.59
C PHE A 258 14.31 4.92 -0.80
N TYR A 259 12.98 4.87 -0.87
CA TYR A 259 12.21 4.78 -2.10
C TYR A 259 10.98 5.68 -2.02
N VAL A 260 10.44 6.04 -3.19
CA VAL A 260 9.10 6.64 -3.35
C VAL A 260 8.30 5.69 -4.24
N ILE A 261 7.57 4.77 -3.61
CA ILE A 261 6.85 3.67 -4.27
C ILE A 261 5.36 3.68 -3.96
N ASP A 262 4.91 4.64 -3.16
CA ASP A 262 3.53 4.83 -2.75
C ASP A 262 2.95 6.09 -3.37
N GLY A 263 1.73 6.02 -3.87
CA GLY A 263 1.08 7.14 -4.53
C GLY A 263 -0.26 6.73 -5.13
N PHE A 264 -0.71 7.53 -6.09
CA PHE A 264 -2.02 7.37 -6.72
C PHE A 264 -1.97 7.47 -8.24
N ILE A 265 -2.94 6.80 -8.89
CA ILE A 265 -3.36 7.08 -10.27
C ILE A 265 -4.75 7.70 -10.20
N VAL A 266 -4.97 8.80 -10.90
CA VAL A 266 -6.26 9.47 -10.97
C VAL A 266 -6.73 9.62 -12.41
N SER A 267 -8.05 9.48 -12.63
CA SER A 267 -8.68 9.67 -13.93
C SER A 267 -8.75 11.17 -14.32
N PRO A 268 -8.91 11.49 -15.62
CA PRO A 268 -8.89 12.87 -16.09
C PRO A 268 -9.98 13.77 -15.48
N ASN A 269 -11.09 13.19 -15.03
CA ASN A 269 -12.19 13.88 -14.37
C ASN A 269 -12.00 14.06 -12.85
N VAL A 270 -10.85 13.68 -12.32
CA VAL A 270 -10.44 13.94 -10.94
C VAL A 270 -9.36 15.01 -10.94
N GLU A 271 -9.62 16.13 -10.28
CA GLU A 271 -8.66 17.22 -10.11
C GLU A 271 -7.89 17.03 -8.81
N VAL A 272 -6.57 16.92 -8.90
CA VAL A 272 -5.68 16.84 -7.74
C VAL A 272 -5.38 18.23 -7.25
N GLU A 273 -5.82 18.55 -6.03
CA GLU A 273 -5.51 19.83 -5.37
C GLU A 273 -4.18 19.79 -4.65
N ALA A 274 -3.90 18.67 -3.97
CA ALA A 274 -2.64 18.46 -3.27
C ALA A 274 -2.31 16.96 -3.14
N VAL A 275 -1.04 16.65 -3.12
CA VAL A 275 -0.51 15.35 -2.72
C VAL A 275 0.75 15.59 -1.89
N HIS A 276 0.85 14.96 -0.72
CA HIS A 276 2.03 15.08 0.13
C HIS A 276 2.27 13.88 1.00
N VAL A 277 3.54 13.60 1.27
CA VAL A 277 3.99 12.56 2.19
C VAL A 277 3.91 13.11 3.62
N ILE A 278 3.36 12.33 4.54
CA ILE A 278 3.37 12.63 5.98
C ILE A 278 4.61 11.96 6.58
N GLU A 279 5.64 12.74 6.89
CA GLU A 279 6.84 12.21 7.52
C GLU A 279 6.57 11.78 8.96
N THR A 280 6.85 10.51 9.26
CA THR A 280 6.65 9.90 10.60
C THR A 280 7.96 9.43 11.22
N ASP A 281 9.10 9.73 10.59
CA ASP A 281 10.42 9.19 10.95
C ASP A 281 10.43 7.64 11.03
N PHE A 282 9.53 6.99 10.29
CA PHE A 282 9.36 5.53 10.31
C PHE A 282 9.18 4.96 11.72
N GLN A 283 8.53 5.73 12.60
CA GLN A 283 8.41 5.43 14.00
C GLN A 283 7.60 4.15 14.27
N TYR A 284 6.58 3.88 13.45
CA TYR A 284 5.66 2.75 13.66
C TYR A 284 5.58 1.79 12.47
N THR A 285 6.16 2.15 11.34
CA THR A 285 6.11 1.41 10.08
C THR A 285 7.28 1.80 9.20
N ASP A 286 7.63 0.96 8.24
CA ASP A 286 8.65 1.21 7.23
C ASP A 286 8.18 2.06 6.04
N HIS A 287 6.92 2.50 6.07
CA HIS A 287 6.36 3.43 5.09
C HIS A 287 5.84 4.70 5.74
N ASN A 288 5.97 5.82 5.03
CA ASN A 288 5.31 7.08 5.35
C ASN A 288 3.98 7.18 4.59
N PRO A 289 2.89 7.64 5.22
CA PRO A 289 1.62 7.87 4.54
C PRO A 289 1.71 8.90 3.43
N VAL A 290 0.92 8.71 2.38
CA VAL A 290 0.73 9.70 1.31
C VAL A 290 -0.72 10.18 1.33
N LYS A 291 -0.92 11.49 1.49
CA LYS A 291 -2.24 12.12 1.49
C LYS A 291 -2.53 12.77 0.15
N LEU A 292 -3.69 12.46 -0.41
CA LEU A 292 -4.23 13.08 -1.63
C LEU A 292 -5.45 13.92 -1.27
N GLU A 293 -5.50 15.15 -1.77
CA GLU A 293 -6.68 16.00 -1.78
C GLU A 293 -7.13 16.21 -3.22
N ALA A 294 -8.38 15.87 -3.50
CA ALA A 294 -8.90 15.88 -4.87
C ALA A 294 -10.36 16.31 -4.93
N VAL A 295 -10.75 16.85 -6.08
CA VAL A 295 -12.11 17.29 -6.41
C VAL A 295 -12.57 16.57 -7.67
N LEU A 296 -13.81 16.12 -7.66
CA LEU A 296 -14.44 15.53 -8.85
C LEU A 296 -14.96 16.67 -9.75
N LYS A 297 -14.46 16.70 -11.00
CA LYS A 297 -14.92 17.69 -12.00
C LYS A 297 -16.34 17.35 -12.44
N LYS A 298 -17.16 18.38 -12.59
CA LYS A 298 -18.52 18.25 -13.13
C LYS A 298 -18.52 18.07 -14.63
#